data_087604f9df6b9d7a6b284493893ab8d4
#
_entry.id   087604f9df6b9d7a6b284493893ab8d4
#
_cell.length_a   1.000
_cell.length_b   1.000
_cell.length_c   1.000
_cell.angle_alpha   90.00
_cell.angle_beta   90.00
_cell.angle_gamma   90.00
#
_symmetry.space_group_name_H-M   'P 1'
#
loop_
_entity.id
_entity.type
_entity.pdbx_description
1 polymer ?
#
loop_
_entity_poly.entity_id
_entity_poly.type
_entity_poly.pdbx_seq_one_letter_code
_entity_poly.pdbx_strand_id
1 'polypeptide(L)'
;VTPAQRAGLSVGFATGLYGISFGALAVASGLDAWQAVALSALMFTGGSQFAFIGVVGGGGSPAAATGAATLLGVRNTVYGLRLATLVPPRSAPERAAMAQLTIDESTAVAVAQQDRAEQRRGFWAAGLGVYVFWVAFSALGAVADDRIGELDALGLDGAAVAAFTGLLWPHLSARRPVVIAVLAAVVTLALVPAVPAGLPILGAAVVAAAAGWASRPETLRSTS
;
A
#
# COMPACT_ATOMS: atom_id res chain seq x y z
N VAL A 1 11.69 21.34 14.74
CA VAL A 1 10.99 20.50 13.73
C VAL A 1 10.92 21.28 12.45
N THR A 2 11.56 20.76 11.38
CA THR A 2 11.56 21.41 10.06
C THR A 2 10.21 21.24 9.35
N PRO A 3 9.92 22.03 8.29
CA PRO A 3 8.70 21.85 7.50
C PRO A 3 8.54 20.43 6.94
N ALA A 4 9.64 19.82 6.45
CA ALA A 4 9.62 18.45 5.96
C ALA A 4 9.31 17.42 7.06
N GLN A 5 9.86 17.60 8.25
CA GLN A 5 9.56 16.74 9.39
C GLN A 5 8.09 16.88 9.84
N ARG A 6 7.57 18.10 9.87
CA ARG A 6 6.17 18.34 10.22
C ARG A 6 5.23 17.67 9.19
N ALA A 7 5.50 17.87 7.91
CA ALA A 7 4.75 17.22 6.85
C ALA A 7 4.79 15.69 6.98
N GLY A 8 5.98 15.13 7.22
CA GLY A 8 6.15 13.68 7.40
C GLY A 8 5.37 13.13 8.59
N LEU A 9 5.41 13.79 9.74
CA LEU A 9 4.67 13.37 10.93
C LEU A 9 3.16 13.50 10.74
N SER A 10 2.68 14.58 10.08
CA SER A 10 1.25 14.77 9.80
C SER A 10 0.73 13.69 8.85
N VAL A 11 1.48 13.38 7.79
CA VAL A 11 1.17 12.27 6.88
C VAL A 11 1.20 10.95 7.63
N GLY A 12 2.22 10.74 8.49
CA GLY A 12 2.35 9.54 9.30
C GLY A 12 1.14 9.28 10.19
N PHE A 13 0.67 10.30 10.89
CA PHE A 13 -0.52 10.18 11.73
C PHE A 13 -1.80 9.94 10.89
N ALA A 14 -2.00 10.73 9.84
CA ALA A 14 -3.19 10.60 8.98
C ALA A 14 -3.28 9.22 8.31
N THR A 15 -2.17 8.74 7.73
CA THR A 15 -2.10 7.39 7.14
C THR A 15 -2.23 6.31 8.22
N GLY A 16 -1.60 6.51 9.38
CA GLY A 16 -1.67 5.58 10.49
C GLY A 16 -3.11 5.26 10.93
N LEU A 17 -4.02 6.24 10.91
CA LEU A 17 -5.43 6.03 11.27
C LEU A 17 -6.10 4.92 10.44
N TYR A 18 -5.70 4.73 9.18
CA TYR A 18 -6.18 3.61 8.36
C TYR A 18 -5.72 2.25 8.89
N GLY A 19 -4.68 2.22 9.72
CA GLY A 19 -4.23 1.02 10.41
C GLY A 19 -5.32 0.38 11.27
N ILE A 20 -6.23 1.17 11.87
CA ILE A 20 -7.37 0.64 12.63
C ILE A 20 -8.21 -0.27 11.74
N SER A 21 -8.60 0.23 10.56
CA SER A 21 -9.39 -0.56 9.61
C SER A 21 -8.61 -1.79 9.11
N PHE A 22 -7.30 -1.66 8.87
CA PHE A 22 -6.47 -2.81 8.49
C PHE A 22 -6.47 -3.88 9.59
N GLY A 23 -6.24 -3.49 10.85
CA GLY A 23 -6.20 -4.43 11.98
C GLY A 23 -7.52 -5.19 12.15
N ALA A 24 -8.65 -4.49 12.15
CA ALA A 24 -9.97 -5.09 12.24
C ALA A 24 -10.25 -6.04 11.06
N LEU A 25 -10.03 -5.58 9.82
CA LEU A 25 -10.24 -6.40 8.63
C LEU A 25 -9.31 -7.62 8.56
N ALA A 26 -8.10 -7.53 9.10
CA ALA A 26 -7.19 -8.67 9.16
C ALA A 26 -7.76 -9.77 10.06
N VAL A 27 -8.31 -9.41 11.23
CA VAL A 27 -8.97 -10.38 12.13
C VAL A 27 -10.26 -10.91 11.50
N ALA A 28 -11.12 -10.06 10.95
CA ALA A 28 -12.31 -10.47 10.22
C ALA A 28 -12.00 -11.40 9.03
N SER A 29 -10.80 -11.29 8.43
CA SER A 29 -10.33 -12.18 7.38
C SER A 29 -9.78 -13.53 7.88
N GLY A 30 -9.81 -13.78 9.19
CA GLY A 30 -9.38 -15.04 9.80
C GLY A 30 -7.94 -15.06 10.34
N LEU A 31 -7.26 -13.93 10.40
CA LEU A 31 -5.99 -13.80 11.11
C LEU A 31 -6.26 -13.58 12.61
N ASP A 32 -5.36 -14.09 13.46
CA ASP A 32 -5.38 -13.64 14.86
C ASP A 32 -4.74 -12.24 15.03
N ALA A 33 -4.95 -11.61 16.17
CA ALA A 33 -4.45 -10.25 16.43
C ALA A 33 -2.91 -10.17 16.31
N TRP A 34 -2.17 -11.22 16.71
CA TRP A 34 -0.71 -11.26 16.58
C TRP A 34 -0.25 -11.37 15.13
N GLN A 35 -0.96 -12.17 14.33
CA GLN A 35 -0.69 -12.28 12.89
C GLN A 35 -0.95 -10.94 12.19
N ALA A 36 -2.03 -10.24 12.54
CA ALA A 36 -2.33 -8.92 12.02
C ALA A 36 -1.23 -7.90 12.36
N VAL A 37 -0.76 -7.88 13.61
CA VAL A 37 0.33 -7.01 14.04
C VAL A 37 1.66 -7.38 13.38
N ALA A 38 1.98 -8.67 13.30
CA ALA A 38 3.20 -9.15 12.63
C ALA A 38 3.19 -8.77 11.14
N LEU A 39 2.06 -8.97 10.47
CA LEU A 39 1.88 -8.55 9.07
C LEU A 39 2.05 -7.03 8.92
N SER A 40 1.49 -6.25 9.85
CA SER A 40 1.63 -4.79 9.88
C SER A 40 3.08 -4.35 10.02
N ALA A 41 3.84 -4.99 10.88
CA ALA A 41 5.23 -4.62 11.17
C ALA A 41 6.22 -5.11 10.09
N LEU A 42 6.01 -6.31 9.54
CA LEU A 42 6.95 -6.96 8.63
C LEU A 42 6.67 -6.67 7.15
N MET A 43 5.41 -6.70 6.75
CA MET A 43 4.99 -6.34 5.40
C MET A 43 4.51 -4.88 5.34
N PHE A 44 5.33 -3.96 5.73
CA PHE A 44 4.99 -2.54 5.85
C PHE A 44 4.85 -1.86 4.47
N THR A 45 3.71 -2.07 3.79
CA THR A 45 3.44 -1.55 2.44
C THR A 45 2.00 -1.05 2.22
N GLY A 46 1.15 -1.03 3.24
CA GLY A 46 -0.26 -0.61 3.15
C GLY A 46 -1.06 -1.46 2.16
N GLY A 47 -1.10 -1.06 0.89
CA GLY A 47 -1.90 -1.72 -0.14
C GLY A 47 -1.63 -3.22 -0.30
N SER A 48 -0.38 -3.68 -0.18
CA SER A 48 -0.05 -5.12 -0.23
C SER A 48 -0.65 -5.90 0.93
N GLN A 49 -0.75 -5.29 2.11
CA GLN A 49 -1.34 -5.90 3.29
C GLN A 49 -2.85 -6.12 3.09
N PHE A 50 -3.56 -5.11 2.57
CA PHE A 50 -4.99 -5.26 2.22
C PHE A 50 -5.19 -6.29 1.11
N ALA A 51 -4.31 -6.35 0.11
CA ALA A 51 -4.39 -7.40 -0.91
C ALA A 51 -4.20 -8.80 -0.31
N PHE A 52 -3.27 -8.94 0.63
CA PHE A 52 -3.04 -10.20 1.34
C PHE A 52 -4.28 -10.66 2.10
N ILE A 53 -4.81 -9.81 3.00
CA ILE A 53 -5.97 -10.16 3.81
C ILE A 53 -7.24 -10.32 2.96
N GLY A 54 -7.40 -9.56 1.90
CA GLY A 54 -8.53 -9.71 0.96
C GLY A 54 -8.55 -11.06 0.26
N VAL A 55 -7.37 -11.60 -0.10
CA VAL A 55 -7.27 -12.96 -0.68
C VAL A 55 -7.54 -14.03 0.39
N VAL A 56 -7.00 -13.87 1.59
CA VAL A 56 -7.21 -14.81 2.71
C VAL A 56 -8.68 -14.84 3.09
N GLY A 57 -9.32 -13.69 3.34
CA GLY A 57 -10.73 -13.57 3.69
C GLY A 57 -11.67 -14.07 2.59
N GLY A 58 -11.26 -14.00 1.32
CA GLY A 58 -11.97 -14.59 0.20
C GLY A 58 -11.77 -16.11 0.04
N GLY A 59 -11.10 -16.78 0.98
CA GLY A 59 -10.81 -18.22 0.92
C GLY A 59 -9.67 -18.60 -0.03
N GLY A 60 -8.86 -17.64 -0.47
CA GLY A 60 -7.69 -17.91 -1.32
C GLY A 60 -6.54 -18.54 -0.54
N SER A 61 -5.64 -19.22 -1.27
CA SER A 61 -4.48 -19.87 -0.65
C SER A 61 -3.45 -18.84 -0.16
N PRO A 62 -2.64 -19.17 0.87
CA PRO A 62 -1.53 -18.31 1.32
C PRO A 62 -0.56 -17.94 0.19
N ALA A 63 -0.32 -18.85 -0.74
CA ALA A 63 0.52 -18.58 -1.92
C ALA A 63 -0.09 -17.52 -2.83
N ALA A 64 -1.39 -17.58 -3.09
CA ALA A 64 -2.11 -16.56 -3.88
C ALA A 64 -2.10 -15.20 -3.16
N ALA A 65 -2.31 -15.19 -1.83
CA ALA A 65 -2.24 -13.98 -1.01
C ALA A 65 -0.85 -13.33 -1.08
N THR A 66 0.20 -14.13 -0.92
CA THR A 66 1.60 -13.67 -1.03
C THR A 66 1.89 -13.15 -2.45
N GLY A 67 1.42 -13.86 -3.48
CA GLY A 67 1.59 -13.43 -4.87
C GLY A 67 0.95 -12.07 -5.13
N ALA A 68 -0.31 -11.87 -4.70
CA ALA A 68 -1.02 -10.60 -4.83
C ALA A 68 -0.30 -9.47 -4.07
N ALA A 69 0.11 -9.71 -2.83
CA ALA A 69 0.84 -8.75 -2.02
C ALA A 69 2.18 -8.35 -2.64
N THR A 70 2.93 -9.34 -3.14
CA THR A 70 4.23 -9.12 -3.82
C THR A 70 4.04 -8.26 -5.07
N LEU A 71 3.04 -8.58 -5.89
CA LEU A 71 2.76 -7.81 -7.10
C LEU A 71 2.51 -6.33 -6.80
N LEU A 72 1.69 -6.04 -5.78
CA LEU A 72 1.46 -4.65 -5.35
C LEU A 72 2.72 -4.02 -4.75
N GLY A 73 3.55 -4.82 -4.09
CA GLY A 73 4.81 -4.39 -3.48
C GLY A 73 5.91 -4.02 -4.49
N VAL A 74 5.84 -4.49 -5.75
CA VAL A 74 6.84 -4.18 -6.79
C VAL A 74 7.03 -2.66 -6.97
N ARG A 75 5.99 -1.86 -6.79
CA ARG A 75 6.07 -0.40 -6.84
C ARG A 75 7.12 0.17 -5.86
N ASN A 76 7.28 -0.43 -4.68
CA ASN A 76 8.25 0.02 -3.69
C ASN A 76 9.70 -0.15 -4.18
N THR A 77 9.97 -1.11 -5.08
CA THR A 77 11.27 -1.24 -5.73
C THR A 77 11.57 -0.01 -6.59
N VAL A 78 10.60 0.49 -7.33
CA VAL A 78 10.75 1.71 -8.15
C VAL A 78 11.00 2.92 -7.25
N TYR A 79 10.28 3.01 -6.13
CA TYR A 79 10.51 4.07 -5.14
C TYR A 79 11.92 3.97 -4.53
N GLY A 80 12.36 2.77 -4.18
CA GLY A 80 13.72 2.53 -3.66
C GLY A 80 14.81 2.96 -4.63
N LEU A 81 14.66 2.69 -5.92
CA LEU A 81 15.60 3.16 -6.96
C LEU A 81 15.65 4.69 -7.00
N ARG A 82 14.51 5.37 -6.92
CA ARG A 82 14.45 6.83 -6.89
C ARG A 82 15.08 7.39 -5.61
N LEU A 83 14.73 6.83 -4.47
CA LEU A 83 15.24 7.26 -3.16
C LEU A 83 16.74 7.02 -3.01
N ALA A 84 17.29 5.97 -3.60
CA ALA A 84 18.73 5.70 -3.58
C ALA A 84 19.57 6.85 -4.17
N THR A 85 18.99 7.61 -5.11
CA THR A 85 19.65 8.79 -5.68
C THR A 85 19.43 10.08 -4.90
N LEU A 86 18.27 10.23 -4.25
CA LEU A 86 17.87 11.42 -3.49
C LEU A 86 18.41 11.40 -2.05
N VAL A 87 18.31 10.23 -1.41
CA VAL A 87 18.65 10.00 -0.01
C VAL A 87 19.57 8.78 0.09
N PRO A 88 20.81 8.85 -0.40
CA PRO A 88 21.70 7.69 -0.39
C PRO A 88 21.94 7.20 1.05
N PRO A 89 21.84 5.86 1.30
CA PRO A 89 22.13 5.29 2.60
C PRO A 89 23.64 5.42 2.94
N ARG A 90 23.96 5.68 4.21
CA ARG A 90 25.33 5.89 4.70
C ARG A 90 25.99 4.60 5.21
N SER A 91 25.17 3.56 5.47
CA SER A 91 25.62 2.28 6.00
C SER A 91 24.68 1.14 5.56
N ALA A 92 25.13 -0.10 5.71
CA ALA A 92 24.30 -1.27 5.40
C ALA A 92 23.05 -1.38 6.31
N PRO A 93 23.13 -1.17 7.64
CA PRO A 93 21.95 -1.14 8.50
C PRO A 93 20.95 -0.05 8.10
N GLU A 94 21.47 1.14 7.75
CA GLU A 94 20.61 2.23 7.29
C GLU A 94 19.90 1.87 5.97
N ARG A 95 20.59 1.20 5.05
CA ARG A 95 19.99 0.71 3.80
C ARG A 95 18.83 -0.26 4.07
N ALA A 96 19.01 -1.18 5.02
CA ALA A 96 17.97 -2.12 5.41
C ALA A 96 16.76 -1.39 6.03
N ALA A 97 16.99 -0.44 6.94
CA ALA A 97 15.94 0.37 7.54
C ALA A 97 15.22 1.23 6.49
N MET A 98 15.95 1.82 5.56
CA MET A 98 15.36 2.59 4.46
C MET A 98 14.52 1.70 3.54
N ALA A 99 14.98 0.47 3.24
CA ALA A 99 14.20 -0.47 2.43
C ALA A 99 12.85 -0.80 3.10
N GLN A 100 12.86 -1.07 4.40
CA GLN A 100 11.64 -1.30 5.19
C GLN A 100 10.69 -0.10 5.18
N LEU A 101 11.23 1.12 5.27
CA LEU A 101 10.45 2.36 5.37
C LEU A 101 10.14 3.01 4.02
N THR A 102 10.51 2.35 2.91
CA THR A 102 10.22 2.84 1.56
C THR A 102 8.79 2.49 1.18
N ILE A 103 7.91 3.46 1.34
CA ILE A 103 6.48 3.41 1.02
C ILE A 103 6.07 4.65 0.21
N ASP A 104 4.82 4.71 -0.21
CA ASP A 104 4.27 5.83 -0.98
C ASP A 104 4.48 7.16 -0.25
N GLU A 105 4.16 7.23 1.04
CA GLU A 105 4.18 8.44 1.84
C GLU A 105 5.60 8.94 2.09
N SER A 106 6.51 8.04 2.50
CA SER A 106 7.91 8.43 2.75
C SER A 106 8.60 8.90 1.47
N THR A 107 8.25 8.29 0.34
CA THR A 107 8.74 8.67 -0.98
C THR A 107 8.17 10.04 -1.39
N ALA A 108 6.85 10.22 -1.27
CA ALA A 108 6.20 11.48 -1.64
C ALA A 108 6.73 12.66 -0.85
N VAL A 109 6.86 12.53 0.48
CA VAL A 109 7.39 13.61 1.33
C VAL A 109 8.85 13.92 0.99
N ALA A 110 9.68 12.91 0.72
CA ALA A 110 11.08 13.13 0.34
C ALA A 110 11.20 13.84 -1.02
N VAL A 111 10.46 13.35 -2.04
CA VAL A 111 10.52 13.91 -3.40
C VAL A 111 10.01 15.34 -3.47
N ALA A 112 9.07 15.71 -2.61
CA ALA A 112 8.52 17.07 -2.55
C ALA A 112 9.54 18.13 -2.05
N GLN A 113 10.65 17.71 -1.45
CA GLN A 113 11.69 18.64 -0.97
C GLN A 113 12.73 18.90 -2.04
N GLN A 114 13.23 20.15 -2.09
CA GLN A 114 14.30 20.55 -3.03
C GLN A 114 15.70 20.31 -2.45
N ASP A 115 15.87 20.52 -1.15
CA ASP A 115 17.14 20.36 -0.45
C ASP A 115 17.34 18.92 0.03
N ARG A 116 18.56 18.38 -0.16
CA ARG A 116 18.92 17.01 0.21
C ARG A 116 18.79 16.71 1.71
N ALA A 117 19.06 17.71 2.56
CA ALA A 117 18.90 17.53 4.01
C ALA A 117 17.41 17.42 4.38
N GLU A 118 16.53 18.24 3.75
CA GLU A 118 15.09 18.17 3.97
C GLU A 118 14.50 16.91 3.32
N GLN A 119 14.99 16.46 2.16
CA GLN A 119 14.59 15.17 1.56
C GLN A 119 14.81 14.02 2.54
N ARG A 120 15.99 13.98 3.15
CA ARG A 120 16.34 12.98 4.16
C ARG A 120 15.50 13.10 5.42
N ARG A 121 15.30 14.31 5.95
CA ARG A 121 14.46 14.55 7.13
C ARG A 121 13.00 14.15 6.87
N GLY A 122 12.47 14.51 5.72
CA GLY A 122 11.12 14.16 5.30
C GLY A 122 10.93 12.65 5.14
N PHE A 123 11.88 11.96 4.49
CA PHE A 123 11.85 10.50 4.37
C PHE A 123 11.75 9.80 5.72
N TRP A 124 12.67 10.13 6.63
CA TRP A 124 12.70 9.50 7.96
C TRP A 124 11.49 9.85 8.82
N ALA A 125 11.06 11.12 8.79
CA ALA A 125 9.89 11.55 9.56
C ALA A 125 8.60 10.87 9.07
N ALA A 126 8.40 10.79 7.75
CA ALA A 126 7.24 10.12 7.18
C ALA A 126 7.33 8.60 7.36
N GLY A 127 8.46 7.98 7.02
CA GLY A 127 8.62 6.53 7.12
C GLY A 127 8.46 6.01 8.54
N LEU A 128 9.16 6.62 9.51
CA LEU A 128 9.03 6.24 10.92
C LEU A 128 7.66 6.62 11.50
N GLY A 129 7.14 7.80 11.14
CA GLY A 129 5.82 8.24 11.57
C GLY A 129 4.73 7.28 11.12
N VAL A 130 4.68 6.96 9.82
CA VAL A 130 3.72 5.96 9.31
C VAL A 130 3.95 4.62 9.99
N TYR A 131 5.19 4.14 10.09
CA TYR A 131 5.49 2.83 10.71
C TYR A 131 4.93 2.71 12.12
N VAL A 132 5.25 3.68 12.98
CA VAL A 132 4.82 3.66 14.37
C VAL A 132 3.30 3.77 14.50
N PHE A 133 2.70 4.74 13.84
CA PHE A 133 1.24 4.93 13.92
C PHE A 133 0.47 3.80 13.25
N TRP A 134 0.93 3.33 12.09
CA TRP A 134 0.29 2.22 11.39
C TRP A 134 0.30 0.93 12.23
N VAL A 135 1.45 0.53 12.77
CA VAL A 135 1.55 -0.68 13.61
C VAL A 135 0.72 -0.53 14.88
N ALA A 136 0.81 0.62 15.55
CA ALA A 136 0.04 0.87 16.77
C ALA A 136 -1.47 0.86 16.54
N PHE A 137 -1.94 1.52 15.49
CA PHE A 137 -3.36 1.54 15.16
C PHE A 137 -3.86 0.23 14.56
N SER A 138 -3.02 -0.50 13.83
CA SER A 138 -3.35 -1.88 13.41
C SER A 138 -3.53 -2.80 14.63
N ALA A 139 -2.65 -2.69 15.61
CA ALA A 139 -2.80 -3.45 16.86
C ALA A 139 -4.08 -3.08 17.60
N LEU A 140 -4.41 -1.77 17.66
CA LEU A 140 -5.65 -1.31 18.27
C LEU A 140 -6.87 -1.87 17.55
N GLY A 141 -6.91 -1.80 16.21
CA GLY A 141 -8.00 -2.35 15.40
C GLY A 141 -8.16 -3.86 15.55
N ALA A 142 -7.04 -4.59 15.52
CA ALA A 142 -7.05 -6.05 15.69
C ALA A 142 -7.54 -6.49 17.08
N VAL A 143 -7.12 -5.82 18.15
CA VAL A 143 -7.58 -6.13 19.52
C VAL A 143 -9.03 -5.71 19.74
N ALA A 144 -9.47 -4.62 19.11
CA ALA A 144 -10.85 -4.17 19.22
C ALA A 144 -11.80 -5.19 18.56
N ASP A 145 -11.47 -5.70 17.39
CA ASP A 145 -12.26 -6.70 16.68
C ASP A 145 -12.32 -8.03 17.44
N ASP A 146 -11.18 -8.52 17.90
CA ASP A 146 -11.07 -9.77 18.69
C ASP A 146 -11.95 -9.75 19.97
N ARG A 147 -12.16 -8.56 20.57
CA ARG A 147 -12.91 -8.41 21.81
C ARG A 147 -14.39 -8.03 21.64
N ILE A 148 -14.74 -7.31 20.57
CA ILE A 148 -16.08 -6.74 20.38
C ILE A 148 -16.93 -7.65 19.48
N GLY A 149 -16.32 -8.45 18.61
CA GLY A 149 -16.96 -9.54 17.84
C GLY A 149 -18.03 -9.11 16.81
N GLU A 150 -18.29 -7.83 16.63
CA GLU A 150 -19.34 -7.31 15.74
C GLU A 150 -18.94 -5.98 15.07
N LEU A 151 -17.67 -5.81 14.71
CA LEU A 151 -17.23 -4.61 13.98
C LEU A 151 -17.80 -4.57 12.55
N ASP A 152 -18.27 -5.70 12.02
CA ASP A 152 -19.05 -5.76 10.76
C ASP A 152 -20.31 -4.90 10.83
N ALA A 153 -20.94 -4.82 12.02
CA ALA A 153 -22.10 -3.95 12.26
C ALA A 153 -21.77 -2.45 12.17
N LEU A 154 -20.50 -2.08 12.24
CA LEU A 154 -20.01 -0.71 12.10
C LEU A 154 -19.61 -0.36 10.64
N GLY A 155 -19.85 -1.26 9.67
CA GLY A 155 -19.56 -1.00 8.26
C GLY A 155 -18.07 -0.96 7.93
N LEU A 156 -17.21 -1.61 8.72
CA LEU A 156 -15.76 -1.65 8.49
C LEU A 156 -15.38 -2.46 7.24
N ASP A 157 -16.25 -3.34 6.77
CA ASP A 157 -16.18 -3.97 5.46
C ASP A 157 -16.12 -2.93 4.32
N GLY A 158 -16.87 -1.83 4.45
CA GLY A 158 -16.79 -0.69 3.55
C GLY A 158 -15.51 0.15 3.70
N ALA A 159 -14.84 0.08 4.85
CA ALA A 159 -13.65 0.90 5.11
C ALA A 159 -12.47 0.57 4.18
N ALA A 160 -12.24 -0.72 3.87
CA ALA A 160 -11.23 -1.12 2.90
C ALA A 160 -11.54 -0.57 1.50
N VAL A 161 -12.80 -0.68 1.06
CA VAL A 161 -13.25 -0.15 -0.23
C VAL A 161 -13.08 1.36 -0.27
N ALA A 162 -13.45 2.06 0.81
CA ALA A 162 -13.29 3.50 0.94
C ALA A 162 -11.82 3.91 0.92
N ALA A 163 -10.95 3.20 1.65
CA ALA A 163 -9.51 3.45 1.68
C ALA A 163 -8.87 3.28 0.30
N PHE A 164 -9.13 2.16 -0.40
CA PHE A 164 -8.63 1.95 -1.77
C PHE A 164 -9.18 2.96 -2.76
N THR A 165 -10.45 3.32 -2.64
CA THR A 165 -11.06 4.37 -3.47
C THR A 165 -10.39 5.71 -3.22
N GLY A 166 -10.14 6.06 -1.95
CA GLY A 166 -9.43 7.28 -1.57
C GLY A 166 -7.99 7.33 -2.11
N LEU A 167 -7.28 6.20 -2.09
CA LEU A 167 -5.93 6.09 -2.68
C LEU A 167 -5.95 6.18 -4.22
N LEU A 168 -6.97 5.62 -4.85
CA LEU A 168 -7.10 5.62 -6.30
C LEU A 168 -7.56 6.99 -6.84
N TRP A 169 -8.43 7.67 -6.09
CA TRP A 169 -9.13 8.89 -6.54
C TRP A 169 -8.22 9.99 -7.09
N PRO A 170 -7.10 10.36 -6.44
CA PRO A 170 -6.18 11.37 -6.96
C PRO A 170 -5.54 10.99 -8.31
N HIS A 171 -5.46 9.70 -8.60
CA HIS A 171 -4.87 9.18 -9.85
C HIS A 171 -5.87 9.16 -11.01
N LEU A 172 -7.17 9.33 -10.74
CA LEU A 172 -8.25 9.36 -11.74
C LEU A 172 -8.46 10.76 -12.35
N SER A 173 -7.45 11.61 -12.34
CA SER A 173 -7.54 13.01 -12.81
C SER A 173 -7.56 13.17 -14.33
N ALA A 174 -7.33 12.12 -15.10
CA ALA A 174 -7.30 12.13 -16.55
C ALA A 174 -8.10 10.94 -17.16
N ARG A 175 -8.54 11.09 -18.41
CA ARG A 175 -9.35 10.08 -19.10
C ARG A 175 -8.68 8.71 -19.18
N ARG A 176 -7.35 8.66 -19.41
CA ARG A 176 -6.61 7.40 -19.55
C ARG A 176 -6.58 6.57 -18.27
N PRO A 177 -6.17 7.10 -17.09
CA PRO A 177 -6.25 6.35 -15.83
C PRO A 177 -7.67 5.87 -15.52
N VAL A 178 -8.69 6.66 -15.80
CA VAL A 178 -10.10 6.24 -15.60
C VAL A 178 -10.43 5.05 -16.48
N VAL A 179 -10.08 5.07 -17.77
CA VAL A 179 -10.33 3.94 -18.67
C VAL A 179 -9.60 2.69 -18.20
N ILE A 180 -8.35 2.80 -17.78
CA ILE A 180 -7.58 1.68 -17.25
C ILE A 180 -8.24 1.11 -15.98
N ALA A 181 -8.67 1.99 -15.07
CA ALA A 181 -9.35 1.58 -13.84
C ALA A 181 -10.66 0.85 -14.12
N VAL A 182 -11.46 1.36 -15.05
CA VAL A 182 -12.72 0.74 -15.46
C VAL A 182 -12.46 -0.64 -16.13
N LEU A 183 -11.50 -0.74 -17.03
CA LEU A 183 -11.14 -2.02 -17.66
C LEU A 183 -10.65 -3.04 -16.62
N ALA A 184 -9.80 -2.63 -15.69
CA ALA A 184 -9.33 -3.48 -14.60
C ALA A 184 -10.50 -3.94 -13.71
N ALA A 185 -11.43 -3.05 -13.37
CA ALA A 185 -12.61 -3.38 -12.60
C ALA A 185 -13.53 -4.40 -13.33
N VAL A 186 -13.79 -4.17 -14.61
CA VAL A 186 -14.62 -5.09 -15.43
C VAL A 186 -13.98 -6.47 -15.52
N VAL A 187 -12.66 -6.53 -15.76
CA VAL A 187 -11.95 -7.83 -15.82
C VAL A 187 -11.96 -8.52 -14.45
N THR A 188 -11.76 -7.78 -13.37
CA THR A 188 -11.84 -8.33 -12.02
C THR A 188 -13.20 -8.92 -11.75
N LEU A 189 -14.28 -8.18 -12.02
CA LEU A 189 -15.66 -8.64 -11.81
C LEU A 189 -15.99 -9.88 -12.65
N ALA A 190 -15.49 -9.96 -13.87
CA ALA A 190 -15.67 -11.12 -14.73
C ALA A 190 -14.90 -12.36 -14.24
N LEU A 191 -13.73 -12.16 -13.61
CA LEU A 191 -12.89 -13.24 -13.12
C LEU A 191 -13.34 -13.77 -11.74
N VAL A 192 -13.96 -12.93 -10.90
CA VAL A 192 -14.37 -13.32 -9.53
C VAL A 192 -15.18 -14.63 -9.50
N PRO A 193 -16.21 -14.87 -10.35
CA PRO A 193 -16.94 -16.13 -10.34
C PRO A 193 -16.22 -17.28 -11.08
N ALA A 194 -15.15 -17.00 -11.84
CA ALA A 194 -14.54 -17.96 -12.76
C ALA A 194 -13.24 -18.57 -12.25
N VAL A 195 -12.55 -17.90 -11.32
CA VAL A 195 -11.21 -18.32 -10.86
C VAL A 195 -11.09 -18.22 -9.33
N PRO A 196 -10.16 -18.98 -8.71
CA PRO A 196 -9.91 -18.91 -7.28
C PRO A 196 -9.57 -17.49 -6.81
N ALA A 197 -9.92 -17.19 -5.55
CA ALA A 197 -9.61 -15.91 -4.90
C ALA A 197 -8.13 -15.54 -5.02
N GLY A 198 -7.85 -14.28 -5.31
CA GLY A 198 -6.50 -13.74 -5.56
C GLY A 198 -6.12 -13.67 -7.04
N LEU A 199 -6.61 -14.56 -7.91
CA LEU A 199 -6.33 -14.50 -9.35
C LEU A 199 -6.99 -13.31 -10.05
N PRO A 200 -8.19 -12.84 -9.67
CA PRO A 200 -8.78 -11.64 -10.25
C PRO A 200 -7.87 -10.40 -10.12
N ILE A 201 -7.15 -10.24 -9.00
CA ILE A 201 -6.20 -9.14 -8.78
C ILE A 201 -5.03 -9.22 -9.77
N LEU A 202 -4.53 -10.43 -10.05
CA LEU A 202 -3.47 -10.64 -11.03
C LEU A 202 -3.96 -10.28 -12.45
N GLY A 203 -5.19 -10.67 -12.79
CA GLY A 203 -5.82 -10.28 -14.04
C GLY A 203 -5.95 -8.78 -14.22
N ALA A 204 -6.41 -8.08 -13.18
CA ALA A 204 -6.48 -6.61 -13.17
C ALA A 204 -5.10 -5.96 -13.38
N ALA A 205 -4.07 -6.49 -12.72
CA ALA A 205 -2.70 -5.99 -12.84
C ALA A 205 -2.13 -6.19 -14.24
N VAL A 206 -2.38 -7.34 -14.88
CA VAL A 206 -1.97 -7.59 -16.26
C VAL A 206 -2.64 -6.60 -17.21
N VAL A 207 -3.95 -6.36 -17.05
CA VAL A 207 -4.69 -5.37 -17.85
C VAL A 207 -4.10 -3.97 -17.65
N ALA A 208 -3.86 -3.55 -16.41
CA ALA A 208 -3.29 -2.25 -16.11
C ALA A 208 -1.88 -2.09 -16.70
N ALA A 209 -1.04 -3.13 -16.60
CA ALA A 209 0.30 -3.14 -17.15
C ALA A 209 0.29 -3.08 -18.70
N ALA A 210 -0.55 -3.89 -19.34
CA ALA A 210 -0.68 -3.92 -20.80
C ALA A 210 -1.21 -2.58 -21.34
N ALA A 211 -2.25 -2.02 -20.71
CA ALA A 211 -2.82 -0.74 -21.09
C ALA A 211 -1.82 0.41 -20.84
N GLY A 212 -1.09 0.38 -19.75
CA GLY A 212 -0.02 1.35 -19.45
C GLY A 212 1.11 1.26 -20.46
N TRP A 213 1.52 0.05 -20.85
CA TRP A 213 2.55 -0.16 -21.86
C TRP A 213 2.12 0.35 -23.24
N ALA A 214 0.89 0.00 -23.65
CA ALA A 214 0.34 0.44 -24.91
C ALA A 214 0.18 1.96 -25.03
N SER A 215 0.07 2.64 -23.89
CA SER A 215 -0.15 4.09 -23.79
C SER A 215 1.14 4.92 -23.73
N ARG A 216 2.33 4.30 -23.82
CA ARG A 216 3.61 5.04 -23.80
C ARG A 216 3.71 5.95 -25.01
N PRO A 217 4.17 7.21 -24.84
CA PRO A 217 4.45 8.09 -25.96
C PRO A 217 5.48 7.46 -26.89
N GLU A 218 5.31 7.64 -28.20
CA GLU A 218 6.23 7.08 -29.22
C GLU A 218 7.69 7.52 -29.05
N THR A 219 7.93 8.68 -28.43
CA THR A 219 9.27 9.19 -28.11
C THR A 219 10.13 8.26 -27.25
N LEU A 220 9.53 7.33 -26.50
CA LEU A 220 10.26 6.32 -25.71
C LEU A 220 10.39 4.97 -26.43
N ARG A 221 9.75 4.78 -27.59
CA ARG A 221 9.86 3.55 -28.39
C ARG A 221 11.05 3.56 -29.34
N SER A 222 11.60 4.74 -29.65
CA SER A 222 12.68 4.90 -30.63
C SER A 222 14.10 4.82 -30.03
N THR A 223 14.23 4.61 -28.72
CA THR A 223 15.53 4.54 -28.01
C THR A 223 15.86 3.19 -27.38
N SER A 224 15.14 2.13 -27.77
CA SER A 224 15.39 0.74 -27.31
C SER A 224 15.88 -0.14 -28.45
#